data_a003c3a6ac101e07fca36261ee6cd58a
#
_entry.id   a003c3a6ac101e07fca36261ee6cd58a
#
_cell.length_a   1.000
_cell.length_b   1.000
_cell.length_c   1.000
_cell.angle_alpha   90.00
_cell.angle_beta   90.00
_cell.angle_gamma   90.00
#
_symmetry.space_group_name_H-M   'P 1'
#
loop_
_entity.id
_entity.type
_entity.pdbx_description
1 polymer ?
#
loop_
_entity_poly.entity_id
_entity_poly.type
_entity_poly.pdbx_seq_one_letter_code
_entity_poly.pdbx_strand_id
1 'polypeptide(L)'
;MSELKQEFLQRSITAIFISAIVITLILYSSNLILNIFISILSLALFLEWMSVSKSSNGKRLIFLILFIILISSNHYFGGLFEPISFITMLGITVWIVVAYQIFFKQGRLSSNFAFNNFWIGLLLISAFCLVCFQLVTGPRIFLLAVIFNIAVFDTGAYIIGKNLGKNSFLPKLSPNKTIEGLIGGLMSSLFFVICAYLFLEEVSLVNALTMILAIPFALCGDYFFSFLKRKAGVKDTGSILPGHGGLLDRVDSHLAAIPMTLFFSLLLHTAGSYF
;
A
#
# COMPACT_ATOMS: atom_id res chain seq x y z
N MET A 1 10.63 3.02 34.78
CA MET A 1 9.57 2.79 33.77
C MET A 1 9.92 1.48 33.10
N SER A 2 9.01 0.49 32.94
CA SER A 2 9.38 -0.80 32.36
C SER A 2 9.83 -0.62 30.92
N GLU A 3 10.83 -1.39 30.47
CA GLU A 3 11.35 -1.35 29.08
C GLU A 3 10.23 -1.38 28.03
N LEU A 4 9.19 -2.17 28.26
CA LEU A 4 7.98 -2.23 27.43
C LEU A 4 7.25 -0.88 27.28
N LYS A 5 7.20 -0.06 28.34
CA LYS A 5 6.60 1.28 28.27
C LYS A 5 7.47 2.25 27.47
N GLN A 6 8.78 2.12 27.57
CA GLN A 6 9.70 2.97 26.78
C GLN A 6 9.64 2.63 25.29
N GLU A 7 9.64 1.34 24.93
CA GLU A 7 9.46 0.91 23.53
C GLU A 7 8.12 1.38 22.95
N PHE A 8 7.03 1.23 23.70
CA PHE A 8 5.71 1.70 23.27
C PHE A 8 5.70 3.21 23.06
N LEU A 9 6.28 3.98 23.98
CA LEU A 9 6.36 5.44 23.87
C LEU A 9 7.19 5.87 22.65
N GLN A 10 8.36 5.26 22.43
CA GLN A 10 9.19 5.53 21.27
C GLN A 10 8.45 5.24 19.95
N ARG A 11 7.76 4.10 19.88
CA ARG A 11 6.93 3.75 18.69
C ARG A 11 5.83 4.77 18.46
N SER A 12 5.12 5.19 19.50
CA SER A 12 4.04 6.18 19.37
C SER A 12 4.57 7.54 18.91
N ILE A 13 5.68 8.02 19.47
CA ILE A 13 6.29 9.29 19.09
C ILE A 13 6.76 9.27 17.63
N THR A 14 7.46 8.22 17.22
CA THR A 14 7.92 8.11 15.82
C THR A 14 6.76 8.02 14.83
N ALA A 15 5.69 7.29 15.16
CA ALA A 15 4.50 7.20 14.31
C ALA A 15 3.82 8.57 14.15
N ILE A 16 3.61 9.30 15.24
CA ILE A 16 3.02 10.64 15.22
C ILE A 16 3.89 11.60 14.41
N PHE A 17 5.21 11.58 14.62
CA PHE A 17 6.13 12.46 13.92
C PHE A 17 6.16 12.19 12.39
N ILE A 18 6.24 10.92 11.99
CA ILE A 18 6.19 10.54 10.57
C ILE A 18 4.85 10.92 9.96
N SER A 19 3.74 10.66 10.65
CA SER A 19 2.40 11.02 10.16
C SER A 19 2.26 12.54 9.99
N ALA A 20 2.76 13.33 10.93
CA ALA A 20 2.73 14.79 10.84
C ALA A 20 3.55 15.30 9.64
N ILE A 21 4.73 14.74 9.39
CA ILE A 21 5.54 15.07 8.21
C ILE A 21 4.78 14.74 6.92
N VAL A 22 4.22 13.53 6.81
CA VAL A 22 3.48 13.09 5.60
C VAL A 22 2.27 13.99 5.36
N ILE A 23 1.47 14.28 6.38
CA ILE A 23 0.32 15.17 6.27
C ILE A 23 0.75 16.57 5.82
N THR A 24 1.79 17.13 6.44
CA THR A 24 2.30 18.45 6.08
C THR A 24 2.81 18.49 4.64
N LEU A 25 3.55 17.47 4.21
CA LEU A 25 4.01 17.36 2.83
C LEU A 25 2.83 17.26 1.86
N ILE A 26 1.84 16.44 2.14
CA ILE A 26 0.68 16.29 1.26
C ILE A 26 -0.10 17.60 1.18
N LEU A 27 -0.35 18.30 2.25
CA LEU A 27 -1.21 19.50 2.25
C LEU A 27 -0.51 20.73 1.72
N TYR A 28 0.77 20.94 2.05
CA TYR A 28 1.42 22.24 1.88
C TYR A 28 2.59 22.25 0.90
N SER A 29 3.11 21.09 0.45
CA SER A 29 4.23 21.08 -0.50
C SER A 29 3.78 21.27 -1.95
N SER A 30 4.69 21.70 -2.82
CA SER A 30 4.45 21.67 -4.26
C SER A 30 4.38 20.26 -4.81
N ASN A 31 3.77 20.06 -5.99
CA ASN A 31 3.74 18.75 -6.66
C ASN A 31 5.15 18.20 -6.88
N LEU A 32 6.10 19.05 -7.19
CA LEU A 32 7.50 18.66 -7.39
C LEU A 32 8.12 18.07 -6.12
N ILE A 33 7.97 18.75 -4.98
CA ILE A 33 8.50 18.27 -3.69
C ILE A 33 7.86 16.94 -3.30
N LEU A 34 6.55 16.83 -3.48
CA LEU A 34 5.83 15.60 -3.15
C LEU A 34 6.21 14.44 -4.08
N ASN A 35 6.40 14.70 -5.38
CA ASN A 35 6.89 13.69 -6.32
C ASN A 35 8.32 13.24 -6.01
N ILE A 36 9.20 14.14 -5.58
CA ILE A 36 10.54 13.79 -5.09
C ILE A 36 10.43 12.90 -3.84
N PHE A 37 9.58 13.26 -2.89
CA PHE A 37 9.36 12.46 -1.69
C PHE A 37 8.84 11.04 -2.03
N ILE A 38 7.84 10.92 -2.90
CA ILE A 38 7.31 9.63 -3.37
C ILE A 38 8.39 8.81 -4.08
N SER A 39 9.25 9.46 -4.87
CA SER A 39 10.37 8.80 -5.56
C SER A 39 11.38 8.22 -4.56
N ILE A 40 11.78 8.99 -3.55
CA ILE A 40 12.69 8.55 -2.49
C ILE A 40 12.06 7.42 -1.67
N LEU A 41 10.77 7.54 -1.31
CA LEU A 41 10.01 6.50 -0.63
C LEU A 41 10.01 5.20 -1.44
N SER A 42 9.66 5.27 -2.71
CA SER A 42 9.61 4.10 -3.60
C SER A 42 10.98 3.45 -3.80
N LEU A 43 12.03 4.25 -3.86
CA LEU A 43 13.40 3.74 -3.89
C LEU A 43 13.76 2.98 -2.60
N ALA A 44 13.43 3.54 -1.45
CA ALA A 44 13.69 2.88 -0.16
C ALA A 44 12.90 1.56 -0.03
N LEU A 45 11.62 1.54 -0.42
CA LEU A 45 10.80 0.33 -0.48
C LEU A 45 11.44 -0.75 -1.36
N PHE A 46 11.98 -0.34 -2.50
CA PHE A 46 12.62 -1.29 -3.39
C PHE A 46 13.95 -1.83 -2.84
N LEU A 47 14.73 -1.02 -2.18
CA LEU A 47 15.96 -1.49 -1.53
C LEU A 47 15.66 -2.54 -0.45
N GLU A 48 14.61 -2.35 0.34
CA GLU A 48 14.14 -3.37 1.29
C GLU A 48 13.64 -4.63 0.58
N TRP A 49 12.85 -4.48 -0.50
CA TRP A 49 12.42 -5.61 -1.32
C TRP A 49 13.61 -6.44 -1.82
N MET A 50 14.65 -5.79 -2.34
CA MET A 50 15.85 -6.43 -2.83
C MET A 50 16.61 -7.19 -1.73
N SER A 51 16.60 -6.65 -0.51
CA SER A 51 17.18 -7.30 0.66
C SER A 51 16.44 -8.59 1.01
N VAL A 52 15.11 -8.51 1.13
CA VAL A 52 14.25 -9.66 1.45
C VAL A 52 14.27 -10.73 0.36
N SER A 53 14.29 -10.32 -0.91
CA SER A 53 14.35 -11.23 -2.06
C SER A 53 15.74 -11.80 -2.33
N LYS A 54 16.77 -11.41 -1.53
CA LYS A 54 18.17 -11.85 -1.69
C LYS A 54 18.71 -11.63 -3.10
N SER A 55 18.34 -10.52 -3.72
CA SER A 55 18.74 -10.22 -5.10
C SER A 55 20.20 -9.77 -5.21
N SER A 56 20.86 -10.13 -6.32
CA SER A 56 22.27 -9.79 -6.57
C SER A 56 22.48 -8.28 -6.80
N ASN A 57 23.70 -7.81 -6.58
CA ASN A 57 24.08 -6.40 -6.78
C ASN A 57 23.86 -5.94 -8.24
N GLY A 58 24.08 -6.81 -9.23
CA GLY A 58 23.79 -6.47 -10.63
C GLY A 58 22.31 -6.17 -10.87
N LYS A 59 21.40 -6.93 -10.25
CA LYS A 59 19.96 -6.66 -10.31
C LYS A 59 19.60 -5.33 -9.64
N ARG A 60 20.29 -4.96 -8.55
CA ARG A 60 20.10 -3.66 -7.90
C ARG A 60 20.44 -2.50 -8.82
N LEU A 61 21.55 -2.60 -9.53
CA LEU A 61 21.97 -1.56 -10.47
C LEU A 61 20.98 -1.44 -11.65
N ILE A 62 20.55 -2.56 -12.23
CA ILE A 62 19.54 -2.58 -13.30
C ILE A 62 18.26 -1.88 -12.83
N PHE A 63 17.80 -2.16 -11.62
CA PHE A 63 16.62 -1.49 -11.07
C PHE A 63 16.82 0.02 -10.96
N LEU A 64 17.93 0.46 -10.36
CA LEU A 64 18.19 1.90 -10.22
C LEU A 64 18.12 2.62 -11.55
N ILE A 65 18.71 2.03 -12.58
CA ILE A 65 18.68 2.59 -13.94
C ILE A 65 17.24 2.65 -14.47
N LEU A 66 16.49 1.53 -14.40
CA LEU A 66 15.11 1.47 -14.88
C LEU A 66 14.19 2.41 -14.10
N PHE A 67 14.39 2.52 -12.78
CA PHE A 67 13.60 3.39 -11.93
C PHE A 67 13.87 4.88 -12.20
N ILE A 68 15.13 5.26 -12.42
CA ILE A 68 15.49 6.63 -12.81
C ILE A 68 14.88 6.95 -14.18
N ILE A 69 14.94 6.04 -15.15
CA ILE A 69 14.30 6.21 -16.46
C ILE A 69 12.80 6.41 -16.30
N LEU A 70 12.14 5.63 -15.47
CA LEU A 70 10.70 5.71 -15.20
C LEU A 70 10.31 7.07 -14.61
N ILE A 71 11.01 7.53 -13.57
CA ILE A 71 10.74 8.83 -12.95
C ILE A 71 10.99 9.97 -13.93
N SER A 72 12.10 9.92 -14.66
CA SER A 72 12.44 10.93 -15.65
C SER A 72 11.39 10.99 -16.76
N SER A 73 10.95 9.84 -17.27
CA SER A 73 9.94 9.79 -18.33
C SER A 73 8.60 10.34 -17.84
N ASN A 74 8.18 10.02 -16.61
CA ASN A 74 6.96 10.57 -16.04
C ASN A 74 7.04 12.11 -15.87
N HIS A 75 8.21 12.64 -15.50
CA HIS A 75 8.42 14.07 -15.35
C HIS A 75 8.38 14.82 -16.70
N TYR A 76 9.02 14.28 -17.74
CA TYR A 76 9.10 14.93 -19.07
C TYR A 76 7.82 14.78 -19.89
N PHE A 77 7.16 13.63 -19.83
CA PHE A 77 5.99 13.31 -20.68
C PHE A 77 4.64 13.48 -19.98
N GLY A 78 4.63 13.87 -18.70
CA GLY A 78 3.44 14.33 -17.99
C GLY A 78 2.27 13.35 -17.93
N GLY A 79 2.51 12.05 -17.86
CA GLY A 79 1.45 11.04 -17.75
C GLY A 79 0.75 10.69 -19.08
N LEU A 80 1.07 11.38 -20.18
CA LEU A 80 0.57 11.07 -21.54
C LEU A 80 1.30 9.89 -22.18
N PHE A 81 2.25 9.27 -21.46
CA PHE A 81 3.07 8.21 -22.03
C PHE A 81 2.37 6.85 -21.86
N GLU A 82 1.95 6.23 -22.96
CA GLU A 82 1.35 4.90 -23.03
C GLU A 82 2.05 3.83 -22.18
N PRO A 83 3.41 3.73 -22.14
CA PRO A 83 4.12 2.77 -21.29
C PRO A 83 3.89 2.93 -19.81
N ILE A 84 3.64 4.15 -19.30
CA ILE A 84 3.36 4.42 -17.88
C ILE A 84 2.03 3.80 -17.48
N SER A 85 1.01 4.00 -18.29
CA SER A 85 -0.30 3.38 -18.12
C SER A 85 -0.21 1.85 -18.18
N PHE A 86 0.62 1.31 -19.07
CA PHE A 86 0.84 -0.12 -19.19
C PHE A 86 1.49 -0.74 -17.93
N ILE A 87 2.52 -0.11 -17.35
CA ILE A 87 3.15 -0.56 -16.09
C ILE A 87 2.14 -0.55 -14.95
N THR A 88 1.33 0.48 -14.85
CA THR A 88 0.28 0.57 -13.84
C THR A 88 -0.74 -0.54 -13.99
N MET A 89 -1.22 -0.81 -15.20
CA MET A 89 -2.18 -1.88 -15.50
C MET A 89 -1.60 -3.28 -15.21
N LEU A 90 -0.33 -3.52 -15.53
CA LEU A 90 0.34 -4.77 -15.16
C LEU A 90 0.44 -4.92 -13.64
N GLY A 91 0.77 -3.87 -12.89
CA GLY A 91 0.80 -3.90 -11.43
C GLY A 91 -0.56 -4.19 -10.81
N ILE A 92 -1.62 -3.58 -11.34
CA ILE A 92 -3.01 -3.85 -10.97
C ILE A 92 -3.37 -5.32 -11.24
N THR A 93 -2.99 -5.84 -12.42
CA THR A 93 -3.24 -7.25 -12.77
C THR A 93 -2.58 -8.21 -11.78
N VAL A 94 -1.35 -7.91 -11.35
CA VAL A 94 -0.67 -8.71 -10.31
C VAL A 94 -1.47 -8.69 -9.00
N TRP A 95 -1.97 -7.53 -8.57
CA TRP A 95 -2.79 -7.45 -7.35
C TRP A 95 -4.11 -8.21 -7.46
N ILE A 96 -4.76 -8.19 -8.62
CA ILE A 96 -5.96 -9.00 -8.88
C ILE A 96 -5.64 -10.50 -8.78
N VAL A 97 -4.53 -10.95 -9.35
CA VAL A 97 -4.09 -12.36 -9.25
C VAL A 97 -3.76 -12.73 -7.80
N VAL A 98 -3.09 -11.86 -7.05
CA VAL A 98 -2.81 -12.07 -5.63
C VAL A 98 -4.11 -12.18 -4.83
N ALA A 99 -5.06 -11.27 -5.05
CA ALA A 99 -6.37 -11.30 -4.40
C ALA A 99 -7.12 -12.60 -4.70
N TYR A 100 -7.15 -13.03 -5.96
CA TYR A 100 -7.73 -14.31 -6.35
C TYR A 100 -7.10 -15.49 -5.59
N GLN A 101 -5.79 -15.53 -5.47
CA GLN A 101 -5.10 -16.60 -4.75
C GLN A 101 -5.39 -16.57 -3.24
N ILE A 102 -5.48 -15.38 -2.65
CA ILE A 102 -5.77 -15.22 -1.22
C ILE A 102 -7.21 -15.65 -0.91
N PHE A 103 -8.19 -15.12 -1.64
CA PHE A 103 -9.61 -15.35 -1.33
C PHE A 103 -10.12 -16.71 -1.79
N PHE A 104 -9.72 -17.19 -2.97
CA PHE A 104 -10.29 -18.41 -3.57
C PHE A 104 -9.39 -19.63 -3.43
N LYS A 105 -8.08 -19.49 -3.26
CA LYS A 105 -7.15 -20.62 -3.05
C LYS A 105 -6.64 -20.74 -1.61
N GLN A 106 -7.34 -20.13 -0.65
CA GLN A 106 -7.02 -20.19 0.79
C GLN A 106 -5.55 -19.83 1.07
N GLY A 107 -5.04 -18.78 0.40
CA GLY A 107 -3.67 -18.31 0.59
C GLY A 107 -2.58 -19.26 0.08
N ARG A 108 -2.91 -20.25 -0.75
CA ARG A 108 -1.91 -21.02 -1.50
C ARG A 108 -1.34 -20.13 -2.62
N LEU A 109 -0.54 -19.15 -2.21
CA LEU A 109 0.28 -18.42 -3.16
C LEU A 109 1.22 -19.45 -3.80
N SER A 110 1.08 -19.66 -5.09
CA SER A 110 1.87 -20.63 -5.84
C SER A 110 3.36 -20.39 -5.56
N SER A 111 4.11 -21.45 -5.30
CA SER A 111 5.57 -21.39 -5.16
C SER A 111 6.24 -20.85 -6.43
N ASN A 112 5.54 -20.92 -7.57
CA ASN A 112 5.94 -20.36 -8.87
C ASN A 112 5.62 -18.85 -8.97
N PHE A 113 4.76 -18.28 -8.13
CA PHE A 113 4.73 -16.86 -7.86
C PHE A 113 6.00 -16.54 -7.06
N ALA A 114 7.11 -16.81 -7.74
CA ALA A 114 8.42 -16.90 -7.11
C ALA A 114 8.81 -15.52 -6.63
N PHE A 115 8.80 -15.40 -5.35
CA PHE A 115 9.22 -14.26 -4.61
C PHE A 115 10.67 -13.84 -4.87
N ASN A 116 11.49 -14.70 -5.47
CA ASN A 116 12.78 -14.35 -6.04
C ASN A 116 12.66 -13.57 -7.35
N ASN A 117 11.43 -13.11 -7.69
CA ASN A 117 11.24 -12.42 -8.93
C ASN A 117 11.44 -10.92 -8.72
N PHE A 118 12.65 -10.47 -8.99
CA PHE A 118 13.03 -9.09 -9.13
C PHE A 118 11.97 -8.25 -9.87
N TRP A 119 11.41 -8.80 -10.96
CA TRP A 119 10.46 -8.13 -11.82
C TRP A 119 9.11 -7.84 -11.13
N ILE A 120 8.66 -8.69 -10.21
CA ILE A 120 7.43 -8.45 -9.47
C ILE A 120 7.60 -7.24 -8.53
N GLY A 121 8.72 -7.16 -7.80
CA GLY A 121 8.99 -6.01 -6.94
C GLY A 121 9.14 -4.72 -7.72
N LEU A 122 9.87 -4.76 -8.83
CA LEU A 122 9.98 -3.62 -9.76
C LEU A 122 8.60 -3.16 -10.21
N LEU A 123 7.75 -4.08 -10.66
CA LEU A 123 6.44 -3.79 -11.19
C LEU A 123 5.50 -3.19 -10.14
N LEU A 124 5.41 -3.83 -8.95
CA LEU A 124 4.49 -3.38 -7.90
C LEU A 124 4.87 -2.03 -7.32
N ILE A 125 6.16 -1.80 -7.06
CA ILE A 125 6.64 -0.53 -6.49
C ILE A 125 6.60 0.58 -7.54
N SER A 126 6.89 0.27 -8.82
CA SER A 126 6.75 1.24 -9.91
C SER A 126 5.29 1.63 -10.14
N ALA A 127 4.36 0.67 -10.15
CA ALA A 127 2.93 0.95 -10.27
C ALA A 127 2.43 1.82 -9.11
N PHE A 128 2.82 1.50 -7.88
CA PHE A 128 2.52 2.32 -6.71
C PHE A 128 3.03 3.75 -6.86
N CYS A 129 4.30 3.93 -7.23
CA CYS A 129 4.93 5.23 -7.44
C CYS A 129 4.17 6.06 -8.49
N LEU A 130 3.85 5.45 -9.65
CA LEU A 130 3.15 6.12 -10.74
C LEU A 130 1.73 6.53 -10.36
N VAL A 131 1.00 5.67 -9.64
CA VAL A 131 -0.34 6.00 -9.14
C VAL A 131 -0.28 7.12 -8.11
N CYS A 132 0.70 7.10 -7.20
CA CYS A 132 0.89 8.21 -6.28
C CYS A 132 1.13 9.53 -7.01
N PHE A 133 1.95 9.55 -8.09
CA PHE A 133 2.14 10.74 -8.92
C PHE A 133 0.85 11.25 -9.55
N GLN A 134 -0.02 10.35 -10.02
CA GLN A 134 -1.32 10.72 -10.56
C GLN A 134 -2.25 11.29 -9.48
N LEU A 135 -2.31 10.66 -8.30
CA LEU A 135 -3.14 11.15 -7.19
C LEU A 135 -2.67 12.49 -6.64
N VAL A 136 -1.36 12.80 -6.73
CA VAL A 136 -0.79 14.10 -6.34
C VAL A 136 -1.31 15.24 -7.21
N THR A 137 -1.67 14.99 -8.45
CA THR A 137 -2.25 16.03 -9.35
C THR A 137 -3.72 16.31 -9.05
N GLY A 138 -4.39 15.43 -8.33
CA GLY A 138 -5.78 15.57 -7.89
C GLY A 138 -5.93 16.28 -6.53
N PRO A 139 -7.14 16.25 -5.95
CA PRO A 139 -7.42 16.84 -4.64
C PRO A 139 -6.56 16.22 -3.54
N ARG A 140 -5.80 17.04 -2.82
CA ARG A 140 -4.87 16.59 -1.76
C ARG A 140 -5.58 15.94 -0.58
N ILE A 141 -6.77 16.44 -0.25
CA ILE A 141 -7.61 15.90 0.81
C ILE A 141 -8.11 14.50 0.43
N PHE A 142 -8.43 14.25 -0.84
CA PHE A 142 -8.77 12.90 -1.29
C PHE A 142 -7.59 11.92 -1.13
N LEU A 143 -6.37 12.33 -1.51
CA LEU A 143 -5.18 11.50 -1.29
C LEU A 143 -4.98 11.16 0.19
N LEU A 144 -5.13 12.15 1.06
CA LEU A 144 -5.09 11.92 2.51
C LEU A 144 -6.21 10.99 2.97
N ALA A 145 -7.43 11.17 2.49
CA ALA A 145 -8.57 10.33 2.84
C ALA A 145 -8.32 8.87 2.47
N VAL A 146 -7.71 8.59 1.29
CA VAL A 146 -7.32 7.24 0.88
C VAL A 146 -6.30 6.64 1.85
N ILE A 147 -5.23 7.38 2.19
CA ILE A 147 -4.19 6.91 3.12
C ILE A 147 -4.79 6.63 4.51
N PHE A 148 -5.60 7.55 5.02
CA PHE A 148 -6.24 7.37 6.33
C PHE A 148 -7.26 6.24 6.34
N ASN A 149 -8.01 6.02 5.27
CA ASN A 149 -8.96 4.92 5.18
C ASN A 149 -8.27 3.56 5.33
N ILE A 150 -7.11 3.37 4.69
CA ILE A 150 -6.31 2.16 4.83
C ILE A 150 -5.81 2.00 6.27
N ALA A 151 -5.29 3.06 6.89
CA ALA A 151 -4.83 3.05 8.26
C ALA A 151 -5.97 2.76 9.27
N VAL A 152 -7.17 3.31 9.03
CA VAL A 152 -8.38 3.04 9.84
C VAL A 152 -8.80 1.59 9.71
N PHE A 153 -8.78 1.03 8.49
CA PHE A 153 -9.04 -0.39 8.27
C PHE A 153 -8.07 -1.28 9.07
N ASP A 154 -6.76 -1.06 8.94
CA ASP A 154 -5.74 -1.86 9.62
C ASP A 154 -5.86 -1.73 11.15
N THR A 155 -6.08 -0.53 11.65
CA THR A 155 -6.26 -0.26 13.09
C THR A 155 -7.53 -0.92 13.63
N GLY A 156 -8.64 -0.78 12.94
CA GLY A 156 -9.92 -1.41 13.30
C GLY A 156 -9.83 -2.93 13.29
N ALA A 157 -9.18 -3.49 12.25
CA ALA A 157 -8.95 -4.93 12.15
C ALA A 157 -8.07 -5.44 13.30
N TYR A 158 -7.03 -4.69 13.69
CA TYR A 158 -6.17 -5.04 14.81
C TYR A 158 -6.92 -4.98 16.16
N ILE A 159 -7.63 -3.89 16.43
CA ILE A 159 -8.31 -3.69 17.73
C ILE A 159 -9.40 -4.75 17.93
N ILE A 160 -10.25 -4.95 16.91
CA ILE A 160 -11.36 -5.91 16.99
C ILE A 160 -10.85 -7.34 16.97
N GLY A 161 -9.85 -7.63 16.11
CA GLY A 161 -9.24 -8.95 16.06
C GLY A 161 -8.54 -9.36 17.35
N LYS A 162 -7.90 -8.41 18.05
CA LYS A 162 -7.25 -8.65 19.34
C LYS A 162 -8.26 -8.90 20.47
N ASN A 163 -9.36 -8.18 20.49
CA ASN A 163 -10.32 -8.24 21.61
C ASN A 163 -11.43 -9.27 21.40
N LEU A 164 -11.87 -9.49 20.17
CA LEU A 164 -13.03 -10.34 19.84
C LEU A 164 -12.68 -11.49 18.90
N GLY A 165 -11.44 -11.54 18.37
CA GLY A 165 -11.02 -12.54 17.41
C GLY A 165 -11.04 -13.96 17.96
N LYS A 166 -11.71 -14.88 17.27
CA LYS A 166 -11.82 -16.31 17.60
C LYS A 166 -11.37 -17.18 16.44
N ASN A 167 -11.72 -16.79 15.22
CA ASN A 167 -11.54 -17.61 14.01
C ASN A 167 -10.46 -17.00 13.13
N SER A 168 -9.35 -17.71 12.91
CA SER A 168 -8.30 -17.23 11.99
C SER A 168 -8.82 -17.29 10.56
N PHE A 169 -8.61 -16.18 9.79
CA PHE A 169 -9.02 -16.11 8.39
C PHE A 169 -8.16 -16.98 7.47
N LEU A 170 -6.82 -16.91 7.64
CA LEU A 170 -5.86 -17.71 6.88
C LEU A 170 -4.77 -18.27 7.81
N PRO A 171 -5.06 -19.36 8.55
CA PRO A 171 -4.18 -19.87 9.60
C PRO A 171 -2.76 -20.19 9.13
N LYS A 172 -2.61 -20.64 7.87
CA LYS A 172 -1.32 -21.01 7.28
C LYS A 172 -0.39 -19.85 6.96
N LEU A 173 -0.96 -18.65 6.68
CA LEU A 173 -0.19 -17.46 6.32
C LEU A 173 0.00 -16.53 7.51
N SER A 174 -1.08 -16.24 8.23
CA SER A 174 -1.08 -15.34 9.36
C SER A 174 -2.10 -15.82 10.40
N PRO A 175 -1.67 -16.64 11.38
CA PRO A 175 -2.60 -17.23 12.36
C PRO A 175 -3.26 -16.18 13.26
N ASN A 176 -2.66 -15.03 13.43
CA ASN A 176 -3.14 -13.95 14.31
C ASN A 176 -4.21 -13.05 13.66
N LYS A 177 -4.45 -13.17 12.34
CA LYS A 177 -5.49 -12.41 11.64
C LYS A 177 -6.80 -13.18 11.66
N THR A 178 -7.83 -12.56 12.23
CA THR A 178 -9.12 -13.20 12.48
C THR A 178 -10.21 -12.66 11.55
N ILE A 179 -11.26 -13.46 11.35
CA ILE A 179 -12.45 -13.07 10.57
C ILE A 179 -13.16 -11.89 11.26
N GLU A 180 -13.25 -11.92 12.58
CA GLU A 180 -13.86 -10.86 13.38
C GLU A 180 -13.07 -9.55 13.23
N GLY A 181 -11.73 -9.65 13.21
CA GLY A 181 -10.86 -8.51 12.91
C GLY A 181 -11.10 -7.96 11.52
N LEU A 182 -11.20 -8.81 10.51
CA LEU A 182 -11.50 -8.39 9.13
C LEU A 182 -12.83 -7.63 9.06
N ILE A 183 -13.89 -8.17 9.66
CA ILE A 183 -15.21 -7.51 9.71
C ILE A 183 -15.09 -6.16 10.43
N GLY A 184 -14.37 -6.10 11.54
CA GLY A 184 -14.14 -4.87 12.29
C GLY A 184 -13.40 -3.81 11.48
N GLY A 185 -12.37 -4.20 10.73
CA GLY A 185 -11.66 -3.31 9.82
C GLY A 185 -12.58 -2.77 8.71
N LEU A 186 -13.38 -3.64 8.08
CA LEU A 186 -14.34 -3.23 7.05
C LEU A 186 -15.38 -2.25 7.59
N MET A 187 -15.93 -2.49 8.77
CA MET A 187 -16.89 -1.59 9.41
C MET A 187 -16.25 -0.24 9.76
N SER A 188 -15.03 -0.24 10.29
CA SER A 188 -14.30 0.99 10.60
C SER A 188 -14.00 1.81 9.35
N SER A 189 -13.56 1.16 8.28
CA SER A 189 -13.34 1.79 6.98
C SER A 189 -14.64 2.36 6.39
N LEU A 190 -15.72 1.58 6.40
CA LEU A 190 -17.02 2.03 5.90
C LEU A 190 -17.51 3.28 6.67
N PHE A 191 -17.41 3.26 7.99
CA PHE A 191 -17.74 4.41 8.82
C PHE A 191 -16.89 5.64 8.47
N PHE A 192 -15.57 5.46 8.33
CA PHE A 192 -14.67 6.54 7.92
C PHE A 192 -15.05 7.12 6.55
N VAL A 193 -15.32 6.26 5.55
CA VAL A 193 -15.68 6.70 4.20
C VAL A 193 -17.02 7.46 4.19
N ILE A 194 -18.01 7.02 4.97
CA ILE A 194 -19.29 7.75 5.12
C ILE A 194 -19.01 9.14 5.71
N CYS A 195 -18.20 9.23 6.77
CA CYS A 195 -17.82 10.52 7.35
C CYS A 195 -17.06 11.39 6.34
N ALA A 196 -16.10 10.82 5.62
CA ALA A 196 -15.35 11.56 4.60
C ALA A 196 -16.26 12.08 3.48
N TYR A 197 -17.21 11.29 3.01
CA TYR A 197 -18.21 11.71 2.01
C TYR A 197 -19.11 12.83 2.50
N LEU A 198 -19.52 12.80 3.78
CA LEU A 198 -20.45 13.80 4.34
C LEU A 198 -19.77 15.12 4.71
N PHE A 199 -18.48 15.09 5.08
CA PHE A 199 -17.79 16.25 5.65
C PHE A 199 -16.66 16.81 4.80
N LEU A 200 -16.17 16.08 3.80
CA LEU A 200 -15.09 16.53 2.91
C LEU A 200 -15.62 16.78 1.50
N GLU A 201 -15.62 18.03 1.06
CA GLU A 201 -16.14 18.45 -0.25
C GLU A 201 -15.41 17.75 -1.42
N GLU A 202 -14.13 17.40 -1.25
CA GLU A 202 -13.33 16.75 -2.29
C GLU A 202 -13.60 15.24 -2.41
N VAL A 203 -14.40 14.66 -1.50
CA VAL A 203 -14.76 13.24 -1.55
C VAL A 203 -16.15 13.08 -2.18
N SER A 204 -16.20 12.99 -3.50
CA SER A 204 -17.43 12.67 -4.24
C SER A 204 -17.93 11.25 -3.92
N LEU A 205 -19.16 10.95 -4.33
CA LEU A 205 -19.71 9.58 -4.23
C LEU A 205 -18.83 8.55 -4.95
N VAL A 206 -18.31 8.89 -6.14
CA VAL A 206 -17.39 8.02 -6.89
C VAL A 206 -16.12 7.79 -6.08
N ASN A 207 -15.53 8.84 -5.51
CA ASN A 207 -14.35 8.73 -4.65
C ASN A 207 -14.61 7.85 -3.41
N ALA A 208 -15.76 7.99 -2.77
CA ALA A 208 -16.15 7.17 -1.64
C ALA A 208 -16.27 5.68 -2.03
N LEU A 209 -16.92 5.39 -3.15
CA LEU A 209 -17.03 4.03 -3.68
C LEU A 209 -15.67 3.43 -4.02
N THR A 210 -14.76 4.19 -4.63
CA THR A 210 -13.39 3.71 -4.92
C THR A 210 -12.63 3.36 -3.65
N MET A 211 -12.76 4.16 -2.59
CA MET A 211 -12.13 3.90 -1.30
C MET A 211 -12.63 2.59 -0.68
N ILE A 212 -13.94 2.31 -0.75
CA ILE A 212 -14.53 1.06 -0.23
C ILE A 212 -14.04 -0.15 -1.06
N LEU A 213 -14.08 -0.06 -2.38
CA LEU A 213 -13.69 -1.16 -3.28
C LEU A 213 -12.19 -1.49 -3.22
N ALA A 214 -11.34 -0.52 -2.86
CA ALA A 214 -9.90 -0.73 -2.72
C ALA A 214 -9.51 -1.43 -1.40
N ILE A 215 -10.31 -1.36 -0.35
CA ILE A 215 -9.95 -1.90 0.98
C ILE A 215 -9.67 -3.41 1.00
N PRO A 216 -10.41 -4.29 0.30
CA PRO A 216 -10.03 -5.70 0.24
C PRO A 216 -8.60 -5.94 -0.25
N PHE A 217 -8.06 -5.04 -1.06
CA PHE A 217 -6.69 -5.13 -1.54
C PHE A 217 -5.65 -4.67 -0.50
N ALA A 218 -6.02 -3.81 0.44
CA ALA A 218 -5.18 -3.53 1.62
C ALA A 218 -4.90 -4.83 2.39
N LEU A 219 -5.93 -5.63 2.63
CA LEU A 219 -5.78 -6.96 3.22
C LEU A 219 -4.86 -7.86 2.38
N CYS A 220 -5.02 -7.84 1.04
CA CYS A 220 -4.18 -8.63 0.13
C CYS A 220 -2.71 -8.23 0.23
N GLY A 221 -2.40 -6.94 0.32
CA GLY A 221 -1.05 -6.41 0.50
C GLY A 221 -0.41 -6.95 1.77
N ASP A 222 -1.06 -6.77 2.91
CA ASP A 222 -0.58 -7.23 4.20
C ASP A 222 -0.38 -8.77 4.25
N TYR A 223 -1.29 -9.56 3.67
CA TYR A 223 -1.10 -11.02 3.56
C TYR A 223 0.05 -11.40 2.62
N PHE A 224 0.18 -10.72 1.50
CA PHE A 224 1.22 -10.97 0.53
C PHE A 224 2.61 -10.69 1.11
N PHE A 225 2.80 -9.55 1.80
CA PHE A 225 4.07 -9.23 2.45
C PHE A 225 4.34 -10.12 3.68
N SER A 226 3.30 -10.55 4.40
CA SER A 226 3.44 -11.56 5.45
C SER A 226 3.94 -12.89 4.89
N PHE A 227 3.41 -13.35 3.76
CA PHE A 227 3.90 -14.54 3.05
C PHE A 227 5.36 -14.36 2.61
N LEU A 228 5.71 -13.20 2.09
CA LEU A 228 7.06 -12.84 1.70
C LEU A 228 8.05 -13.04 2.82
N LYS A 229 7.80 -12.40 3.93
CA LYS A 229 8.66 -12.46 5.12
C LYS A 229 8.86 -13.89 5.59
N ARG A 230 7.81 -14.68 5.67
CA ARG A 230 7.91 -16.10 6.07
C ARG A 230 8.77 -16.92 5.11
N LYS A 231 8.60 -16.71 3.79
CA LYS A 231 9.40 -17.39 2.78
C LYS A 231 10.88 -16.98 2.81
N ALA A 232 11.17 -15.73 3.12
CA ALA A 232 12.53 -15.23 3.30
C ALA A 232 13.19 -15.68 4.60
N GLY A 233 12.42 -16.24 5.56
CA GLY A 233 12.88 -16.63 6.89
C GLY A 233 13.08 -15.44 7.82
N VAL A 234 12.46 -14.29 7.53
CA VAL A 234 12.55 -13.07 8.34
C VAL A 234 11.20 -12.71 8.95
N LYS A 235 11.22 -11.87 9.98
CA LYS A 235 10.03 -11.32 10.62
C LYS A 235 9.70 -9.94 10.07
N ASP A 236 10.70 -9.11 9.87
CA ASP A 236 10.60 -7.73 9.40
C ASP A 236 11.39 -7.58 8.09
N THR A 237 10.98 -6.68 7.21
CA THR A 237 11.60 -6.48 5.89
C THR A 237 12.91 -5.70 5.96
N GLY A 238 13.11 -4.93 7.03
CA GLY A 238 14.28 -4.09 7.24
C GLY A 238 14.34 -3.51 8.65
N SER A 239 15.24 -2.56 8.85
CA SER A 239 15.44 -1.84 10.12
C SER A 239 15.55 -0.32 9.90
N ILE A 240 15.01 0.19 8.80
CA ILE A 240 15.11 1.62 8.44
C ILE A 240 14.40 2.48 9.49
N LEU A 241 13.28 2.01 10.03
CA LEU A 241 12.53 2.76 11.03
C LEU A 241 12.86 2.25 12.45
N PRO A 242 13.56 3.06 13.28
CA PRO A 242 13.90 2.67 14.64
C PRO A 242 12.66 2.25 15.45
N GLY A 243 12.67 1.03 15.99
CA GLY A 243 11.57 0.46 16.78
C GLY A 243 10.34 -0.01 15.96
N HIS A 244 10.31 0.22 14.62
CA HIS A 244 9.17 -0.11 13.75
C HIS A 244 9.46 -1.18 12.69
N GLY A 245 10.70 -1.64 12.53
CA GLY A 245 11.08 -2.58 11.48
C GLY A 245 11.35 -1.92 10.13
N GLY A 246 10.94 -2.55 9.05
CA GLY A 246 11.11 -2.03 7.71
C GLY A 246 10.04 -1.01 7.30
N LEU A 247 10.39 -0.18 6.33
CA LEU A 247 9.45 0.75 5.68
C LEU A 247 8.38 -0.01 4.89
N LEU A 248 8.77 -1.10 4.24
CA LEU A 248 7.88 -1.98 3.50
C LEU A 248 6.81 -2.62 4.42
N ASP A 249 7.15 -2.88 5.69
CA ASP A 249 6.21 -3.37 6.71
C ASP A 249 5.14 -2.34 7.11
N ARG A 250 5.32 -1.08 6.75
CA ARG A 250 4.40 0.03 7.07
C ARG A 250 3.50 0.45 5.93
N VAL A 251 3.90 0.13 4.70
CA VAL A 251 3.15 0.49 3.50
C VAL A 251 2.66 -0.71 2.70
N ASP A 252 2.77 -1.91 3.27
CA ASP A 252 2.35 -3.16 2.62
C ASP A 252 0.87 -3.15 2.18
N SER A 253 -0.04 -2.72 3.04
CA SER A 253 -1.46 -2.50 2.70
C SER A 253 -1.63 -1.40 1.64
N HIS A 254 -0.87 -0.31 1.74
CA HIS A 254 -0.94 0.83 0.83
C HIS A 254 -0.42 0.50 -0.57
N LEU A 255 0.61 -0.35 -0.68
CA LEU A 255 1.17 -0.79 -1.96
C LEU A 255 0.14 -1.51 -2.83
N ALA A 256 -0.84 -2.16 -2.23
CA ALA A 256 -1.92 -2.81 -2.95
C ALA A 256 -3.15 -1.92 -3.13
N ALA A 257 -3.61 -1.27 -2.07
CA ALA A 257 -4.86 -0.52 -2.09
C ALA A 257 -4.78 0.77 -2.94
N ILE A 258 -3.66 1.50 -2.91
CA ILE A 258 -3.53 2.76 -3.67
C ILE A 258 -3.62 2.54 -5.19
N PRO A 259 -2.92 1.57 -5.82
CA PRO A 259 -3.13 1.26 -7.23
C PRO A 259 -4.56 0.85 -7.56
N MET A 260 -5.21 0.12 -6.67
CA MET A 260 -6.60 -0.30 -6.88
C MET A 260 -7.59 0.85 -6.74
N THR A 261 -7.29 1.88 -5.94
CA THR A 261 -8.11 3.11 -5.89
C THR A 261 -8.16 3.78 -7.26
N LEU A 262 -7.03 3.92 -7.95
CA LEU A 262 -7.01 4.45 -9.31
C LEU A 262 -7.79 3.55 -10.28
N PHE A 263 -7.61 2.24 -10.21
CA PHE A 263 -8.31 1.29 -11.07
C PHE A 263 -9.83 1.43 -10.94
N PHE A 264 -10.36 1.43 -9.72
CA PHE A 264 -11.79 1.58 -9.50
C PHE A 264 -12.30 2.98 -9.85
N SER A 265 -11.48 4.01 -9.64
CA SER A 265 -11.81 5.37 -10.09
C SER A 265 -12.01 5.42 -11.60
N LEU A 266 -11.08 4.87 -12.38
CA LEU A 266 -11.21 4.80 -13.84
C LEU A 266 -12.42 3.98 -14.26
N LEU A 267 -12.65 2.83 -13.64
CA LEU A 267 -13.79 1.95 -13.94
C LEU A 267 -15.13 2.66 -13.70
N LEU A 268 -15.27 3.35 -12.56
CA LEU A 268 -16.52 4.02 -12.20
C LEU A 268 -16.77 5.30 -13.02
N HIS A 269 -15.71 6.05 -13.38
CA HIS A 269 -15.86 7.21 -14.26
C HIS A 269 -16.24 6.79 -15.67
N THR A 270 -15.66 5.74 -16.24
CA THR A 270 -16.05 5.22 -17.55
C THR A 270 -17.48 4.69 -17.53
N ALA A 271 -17.88 3.96 -16.49
CA ALA A 271 -19.27 3.50 -16.36
C ALA A 271 -20.27 4.65 -16.25
N GLY A 272 -19.95 5.72 -15.50
CA GLY A 272 -20.80 6.91 -15.34
C GLY A 272 -20.95 7.76 -16.60
N SER A 273 -20.06 7.64 -17.58
CA SER A 273 -20.17 8.35 -18.86
C SER A 273 -21.15 7.68 -19.85
N TYR A 274 -21.68 6.50 -19.53
CA TYR A 274 -22.65 5.76 -20.32
C TYR A 274 -24.09 5.90 -19.80
N PHE A 275 -24.30 6.57 -18.67
CA PHE A 275 -25.61 6.91 -18.08
C PHE A 275 -25.73 8.43 -17.92
#